data_3d729761c4f63f694993576c6ffa3981
#
_entry.id   3d729761c4f63f694993576c6ffa3981
#
_cell.length_a   1.000
_cell.length_b   1.000
_cell.length_c   1.000
_cell.angle_alpha   90.00
_cell.angle_beta   90.00
_cell.angle_gamma   90.00
#
_symmetry.space_group_name_H-M   'P 1'
#
loop_
_entity.id
_entity.type
_entity.pdbx_description
1 polymer ?
#
loop_
_entity_poly.entity_id
_entity_poly.type
_entity_poly.pdbx_seq_one_letter_code
_entity_poly.pdbx_strand_id
1 'polypeptide(L)'
;MSTKDIILKQLADNPIIIYIKGVPSAPECGFSAKAIAILEETKIPYAYVDVMKAPFIRDRLPSVSKWPTFPQLFVNGELIGGADIVESMHNDGSLLPILQAAVKTVDDGAPVTITHSEVEALIIAAYPQAEIHIEGQGCDLTITVISDLFAGQALIKQHQGVMATLADPLANGRLHAVTLKTYTTEQWQPEHPAAGAGLLQIQL
;
A
#
# COMPACT_ATOMS: atom_id res chain seq x y z
N MET A 1 21.99 3.05 13.64
CA MET A 1 20.94 2.03 13.63
C MET A 1 21.63 0.67 13.55
N SER A 2 21.40 -0.22 14.51
CA SER A 2 22.03 -1.55 14.49
C SER A 2 21.31 -2.48 13.51
N THR A 3 21.98 -3.57 13.08
CA THR A 3 21.33 -4.58 12.21
C THR A 3 20.07 -5.16 12.87
N LYS A 4 20.08 -5.31 14.20
CA LYS A 4 18.88 -5.74 14.95
C LYS A 4 17.73 -4.74 14.81
N ASP A 5 18.02 -3.43 14.91
CA ASP A 5 16.99 -2.39 14.77
C ASP A 5 16.41 -2.38 13.36
N ILE A 6 17.24 -2.62 12.33
CA ILE A 6 16.78 -2.75 10.93
C ILE A 6 15.81 -3.93 10.80
N ILE A 7 16.18 -5.10 11.34
CA ILE A 7 15.33 -6.30 11.30
C ILE A 7 14.00 -6.02 12.04
N LEU A 8 14.05 -5.49 13.26
CA LEU A 8 12.84 -5.19 14.03
C LEU A 8 11.94 -4.18 13.31
N LYS A 9 12.54 -3.17 12.66
CA LYS A 9 11.79 -2.23 11.86
C LYS A 9 11.14 -2.91 10.64
N GLN A 10 11.86 -3.77 9.91
CA GLN A 10 11.29 -4.53 8.79
C GLN A 10 10.10 -5.39 9.22
N LEU A 11 10.20 -6.03 10.40
CA LEU A 11 9.12 -6.85 10.96
C LEU A 11 7.92 -6.01 11.41
N ALA A 12 8.15 -4.79 11.89
CA ALA A 12 7.08 -3.88 12.30
C ALA A 12 6.37 -3.22 11.10
N ASP A 13 7.15 -2.87 10.07
CA ASP A 13 6.62 -2.18 8.89
C ASP A 13 5.87 -3.11 7.91
N ASN A 14 6.07 -4.44 8.04
CA ASN A 14 5.51 -5.41 7.10
C ASN A 14 4.74 -6.51 7.84
N PRO A 15 3.42 -6.57 7.71
CA PRO A 15 2.59 -7.56 8.39
C PRO A 15 2.89 -9.00 7.94
N ILE A 16 3.31 -9.16 6.68
CA ILE A 16 3.78 -10.44 6.15
C ILE A 16 5.12 -10.18 5.46
N ILE A 17 6.18 -10.80 5.96
CA ILE A 17 7.52 -10.68 5.38
C ILE A 17 8.24 -12.01 5.40
N ILE A 18 8.92 -12.33 4.30
CA ILE A 18 9.74 -13.54 4.20
C ILE A 18 11.19 -13.18 3.89
N TYR A 19 12.12 -13.82 4.61
CA TYR A 19 13.55 -13.75 4.36
C TYR A 19 13.98 -15.00 3.57
N ILE A 20 14.48 -14.79 2.36
CA ILE A 20 14.78 -15.86 1.39
C ILE A 20 16.20 -15.72 0.82
N LYS A 21 16.69 -16.78 0.19
CA LYS A 21 17.88 -16.74 -0.66
C LYS A 21 17.45 -16.49 -2.10
N GLY A 22 17.90 -15.38 -2.68
CA GLY A 22 17.47 -14.87 -3.99
C GLY A 22 16.22 -14.00 -3.91
N VAL A 23 15.51 -13.87 -5.01
CA VAL A 23 14.28 -13.08 -5.15
C VAL A 23 13.11 -13.99 -5.53
N PRO A 24 11.84 -13.58 -5.31
CA PRO A 24 10.68 -14.42 -5.63
C PRO A 24 10.65 -14.93 -7.08
N SER A 25 11.06 -14.10 -8.05
CA SER A 25 11.12 -14.48 -9.46
C SER A 25 12.31 -15.38 -9.82
N ALA A 26 13.34 -15.43 -8.96
CA ALA A 26 14.56 -16.25 -9.15
C ALA A 26 15.14 -16.69 -7.80
N PRO A 27 14.51 -17.64 -7.09
CA PRO A 27 15.00 -18.15 -5.83
C PRO A 27 16.30 -18.95 -6.02
N GLU A 28 17.29 -18.70 -5.18
CA GLU A 28 18.61 -19.39 -5.23
C GLU A 28 18.69 -20.64 -4.34
N CYS A 29 17.55 -21.07 -3.77
CA CYS A 29 17.48 -22.24 -2.90
C CYS A 29 16.12 -22.93 -3.06
N GLY A 30 16.11 -24.27 -3.17
CA GLY A 30 14.89 -25.06 -3.32
C GLY A 30 13.86 -24.84 -2.18
N PHE A 31 14.32 -24.68 -0.94
CA PHE A 31 13.44 -24.36 0.18
C PHE A 31 12.82 -22.97 0.06
N SER A 32 13.60 -21.97 -0.41
CA SER A 32 13.05 -20.64 -0.70
C SER A 32 12.05 -20.68 -1.84
N ALA A 33 12.35 -21.41 -2.92
CA ALA A 33 11.43 -21.59 -4.05
C ALA A 33 10.10 -22.21 -3.61
N LYS A 34 10.15 -23.24 -2.76
CA LYS A 34 8.96 -23.92 -2.23
C LYS A 34 8.08 -22.97 -1.40
N ALA A 35 8.68 -22.24 -0.46
CA ALA A 35 7.94 -21.30 0.37
C ALA A 35 7.31 -20.16 -0.46
N ILE A 36 8.02 -19.64 -1.46
CA ILE A 36 7.53 -18.62 -2.37
C ILE A 36 6.37 -19.14 -3.21
N ALA A 37 6.47 -20.34 -3.79
CA ALA A 37 5.38 -20.93 -4.58
C ALA A 37 4.08 -21.02 -3.78
N ILE A 38 4.17 -21.44 -2.52
CA ILE A 38 3.02 -21.50 -1.60
C ILE A 38 2.42 -20.10 -1.34
N LEU A 39 3.27 -19.11 -1.07
CA LEU A 39 2.79 -17.74 -0.84
C LEU A 39 2.13 -17.15 -2.08
N GLU A 40 2.69 -17.37 -3.27
CA GLU A 40 2.11 -16.92 -4.55
C GLU A 40 0.72 -17.55 -4.81
N GLU A 41 0.50 -18.80 -4.40
CA GLU A 41 -0.80 -19.47 -4.50
C GLU A 41 -1.88 -18.78 -3.65
N THR A 42 -1.50 -18.19 -2.51
CA THR A 42 -2.45 -17.51 -1.61
C THR A 42 -2.99 -16.21 -2.20
N LYS A 43 -2.31 -15.60 -3.18
CA LYS A 43 -2.60 -14.27 -3.75
C LYS A 43 -2.60 -13.13 -2.72
N ILE A 44 -2.03 -13.35 -1.54
CA ILE A 44 -1.91 -12.35 -0.50
C ILE A 44 -0.57 -11.63 -0.66
N PRO A 45 -0.55 -10.29 -0.66
CA PRO A 45 0.69 -9.53 -0.78
C PRO A 45 1.61 -9.76 0.42
N TYR A 46 2.90 -9.87 0.16
CA TYR A 46 3.94 -10.03 1.18
C TYR A 46 5.20 -9.25 0.78
N ALA A 47 5.97 -8.84 1.78
CA ALA A 47 7.32 -8.30 1.58
C ALA A 47 8.35 -9.42 1.57
N TYR A 48 9.50 -9.18 0.93
CA TYR A 48 10.62 -10.12 0.99
C TYR A 48 11.96 -9.42 1.19
N VAL A 49 12.91 -10.15 1.74
CA VAL A 49 14.32 -9.75 1.86
C VAL A 49 15.20 -10.84 1.27
N ASP A 50 16.02 -10.47 0.28
CA ASP A 50 17.05 -11.34 -0.24
C ASP A 50 18.28 -11.32 0.68
N VAL A 51 18.42 -12.35 1.48
CA VAL A 51 19.53 -12.46 2.44
C VAL A 51 20.90 -12.71 1.79
N MET A 52 20.94 -13.05 0.50
CA MET A 52 22.20 -13.16 -0.23
C MET A 52 22.76 -11.78 -0.55
N LYS A 53 21.88 -10.79 -0.79
CA LYS A 53 22.23 -9.38 -0.99
C LYS A 53 22.35 -8.59 0.31
N ALA A 54 21.86 -9.16 1.43
CA ALA A 54 21.93 -8.54 2.76
C ALA A 54 22.66 -9.46 3.78
N PRO A 55 23.98 -9.67 3.63
CA PRO A 55 24.73 -10.61 4.46
C PRO A 55 24.68 -10.26 5.96
N PHE A 56 24.63 -8.98 6.32
CA PHE A 56 24.47 -8.52 7.70
C PHE A 56 23.13 -8.95 8.32
N ILE A 57 22.05 -8.99 7.53
CA ILE A 57 20.74 -9.52 7.97
C ILE A 57 20.80 -11.04 8.06
N ARG A 58 21.38 -11.72 7.05
CA ARG A 58 21.56 -13.16 7.04
C ARG A 58 22.27 -13.66 8.30
N ASP A 59 23.34 -12.98 8.71
CA ASP A 59 24.15 -13.39 9.85
C ASP A 59 23.47 -13.05 11.18
N ARG A 60 22.65 -11.98 11.23
CA ARG A 60 22.01 -11.50 12.45
C ARG A 60 20.63 -12.09 12.70
N LEU A 61 19.82 -12.32 11.68
CA LEU A 61 18.44 -12.78 11.81
C LEU A 61 18.30 -14.07 12.62
N PRO A 62 19.15 -15.12 12.44
CA PRO A 62 19.05 -16.34 13.23
C PRO A 62 19.12 -16.12 14.73
N SER A 63 19.88 -15.12 15.18
CA SER A 63 19.99 -14.81 16.61
C SER A 63 18.80 -14.03 17.14
N VAL A 64 18.07 -13.31 16.27
CA VAL A 64 16.85 -12.56 16.60
C VAL A 64 15.65 -13.49 16.63
N SER A 65 15.46 -14.29 15.59
CA SER A 65 14.35 -15.23 15.43
C SER A 65 14.48 -16.52 16.22
N LYS A 66 15.71 -16.84 16.70
CA LYS A 66 16.05 -18.17 17.28
C LYS A 66 15.86 -19.32 16.28
N TRP A 67 15.91 -19.03 15.00
CA TRP A 67 15.75 -19.98 13.91
C TRP A 67 16.98 -19.96 12.99
N PRO A 68 17.70 -21.07 12.81
CA PRO A 68 19.04 -21.05 12.20
C PRO A 68 19.05 -21.04 10.67
N THR A 69 17.94 -21.36 10.01
CA THR A 69 17.90 -21.62 8.57
C THR A 69 17.01 -20.64 7.82
N PHE A 70 17.09 -20.65 6.50
CA PHE A 70 16.24 -19.88 5.57
C PHE A 70 15.49 -20.83 4.63
N PRO A 71 14.27 -20.49 4.18
CA PRO A 71 13.56 -19.23 4.41
C PRO A 71 13.03 -19.08 5.84
N GLN A 72 12.66 -17.85 6.21
CA GLN A 72 11.93 -17.54 7.45
C GLN A 72 10.73 -16.64 7.12
N LEU A 73 9.52 -17.14 7.36
CA LEU A 73 8.28 -16.38 7.21
C LEU A 73 7.88 -15.77 8.55
N PHE A 74 7.58 -14.48 8.54
CA PHE A 74 7.04 -13.76 9.70
C PHE A 74 5.67 -13.20 9.35
N VAL A 75 4.78 -13.23 10.32
CA VAL A 75 3.44 -12.64 10.26
C VAL A 75 3.24 -11.79 11.52
N ASN A 76 2.92 -10.52 11.35
CA ASN A 76 2.77 -9.53 12.43
C ASN A 76 3.98 -9.51 13.42
N GLY A 77 5.19 -9.67 12.86
CA GLY A 77 6.43 -9.68 13.64
C GLY A 77 6.76 -11.02 14.32
N GLU A 78 5.88 -12.01 14.26
CA GLU A 78 6.09 -13.35 14.82
C GLU A 78 6.60 -14.32 13.77
N LEU A 79 7.58 -15.14 14.14
CA LEU A 79 8.10 -16.18 13.25
C LEU A 79 7.07 -17.31 13.10
N ILE A 80 6.61 -17.53 11.89
CA ILE A 80 5.79 -18.68 11.53
C ILE A 80 6.66 -19.93 11.38
N GLY A 81 7.75 -19.82 10.61
CA GLY A 81 8.69 -20.91 10.42
C GLY A 81 9.44 -20.86 9.09
N GLY A 82 10.09 -21.98 8.77
CA GLY A 82 10.77 -22.24 7.49
C GLY A 82 9.84 -22.89 6.47
N ALA A 83 10.42 -23.36 5.35
CA ALA A 83 9.67 -23.94 4.23
C ALA A 83 8.78 -25.12 4.63
N ASP A 84 9.26 -26.00 5.51
CA ASP A 84 8.51 -27.20 5.93
C ASP A 84 7.28 -26.85 6.77
N ILE A 85 7.40 -25.82 7.62
CA ILE A 85 6.27 -25.34 8.43
C ILE A 85 5.24 -24.65 7.53
N VAL A 86 5.69 -23.78 6.62
CA VAL A 86 4.83 -23.10 5.64
C VAL A 86 4.07 -24.11 4.79
N GLU A 87 4.73 -25.17 4.33
CA GLU A 87 4.09 -26.25 3.58
C GLU A 87 3.08 -27.03 4.41
N SER A 88 3.42 -27.39 5.65
CA SER A 88 2.49 -28.08 6.55
C SER A 88 1.23 -27.27 6.78
N MET A 89 1.38 -25.98 7.08
CA MET A 89 0.27 -25.06 7.31
C MET A 89 -0.56 -24.78 6.05
N HIS A 90 0.06 -24.83 4.88
CA HIS A 90 -0.65 -24.74 3.61
C HIS A 90 -1.51 -25.98 3.38
N ASN A 91 -0.94 -27.17 3.58
CA ASN A 91 -1.62 -28.46 3.38
C ASN A 91 -2.78 -28.69 4.35
N ASP A 92 -2.67 -28.23 5.59
CA ASP A 92 -3.75 -28.33 6.60
C ASP A 92 -4.74 -27.16 6.54
N GLY A 93 -4.48 -26.16 5.68
CA GLY A 93 -5.35 -24.99 5.46
C GLY A 93 -5.23 -23.90 6.53
N SER A 94 -4.32 -24.00 7.50
CA SER A 94 -4.15 -23.02 8.58
C SER A 94 -3.37 -21.78 8.15
N LEU A 95 -2.56 -21.85 7.08
CA LEU A 95 -1.76 -20.73 6.60
C LEU A 95 -2.62 -19.57 6.10
N LEU A 96 -3.59 -19.85 5.25
CA LEU A 96 -4.40 -18.83 4.58
C LEU A 96 -5.17 -17.93 5.55
N PRO A 97 -5.87 -18.45 6.58
CA PRO A 97 -6.53 -17.62 7.58
C PRO A 97 -5.58 -16.69 8.34
N ILE A 98 -4.38 -17.15 8.68
CA ILE A 98 -3.36 -16.35 9.39
C ILE A 98 -2.87 -15.21 8.52
N LEU A 99 -2.57 -15.48 7.25
CA LEU A 99 -2.15 -14.43 6.30
C LEU A 99 -3.28 -13.43 6.05
N GLN A 100 -4.52 -13.90 5.87
CA GLN A 100 -5.68 -13.04 5.70
C GLN A 100 -5.95 -12.16 6.93
N ALA A 101 -5.82 -12.71 8.12
CA ALA A 101 -5.96 -11.95 9.36
C ALA A 101 -4.88 -10.87 9.47
N ALA A 102 -3.63 -11.17 9.10
CA ALA A 102 -2.53 -10.21 9.12
C ALA A 102 -2.77 -9.04 8.15
N VAL A 103 -3.34 -9.28 6.99
CA VAL A 103 -3.69 -8.20 6.04
C VAL A 103 -4.89 -7.39 6.54
N LYS A 104 -5.85 -8.03 7.21
CA LYS A 104 -7.00 -7.31 7.82
C LYS A 104 -6.60 -6.44 9.02
N THR A 105 -5.58 -6.83 9.79
CA THR A 105 -5.07 -6.02 10.90
C THR A 105 -4.28 -4.79 10.43
N VAL A 106 -3.85 -4.76 9.17
CA VAL A 106 -3.22 -3.59 8.54
C VAL A 106 -4.26 -2.50 8.23
N ASP A 107 -5.54 -2.87 8.18
CA ASP A 107 -6.65 -1.92 8.01
C ASP A 107 -6.85 -1.00 9.24
N ASP A 108 -6.26 -1.37 10.40
CA ASP A 108 -6.34 -0.60 11.65
C ASP A 108 -5.07 0.20 12.01
N GLY A 109 -3.99 0.19 11.21
CA GLY A 109 -2.75 0.82 11.71
C GLY A 109 -1.61 1.18 10.75
N ALA A 110 -1.65 0.84 9.46
CA ALA A 110 -0.70 1.36 8.46
C ALA A 110 -1.48 2.10 7.37
N PRO A 111 -0.93 3.17 6.76
CA PRO A 111 -1.64 3.91 5.73
C PRO A 111 -1.85 3.01 4.51
N VAL A 112 -2.98 2.29 4.50
CA VAL A 112 -3.49 1.68 3.28
C VAL A 112 -3.72 2.84 2.32
N THR A 113 -3.03 2.81 1.17
CA THR A 113 -3.27 3.80 0.13
C THR A 113 -4.76 3.84 -0.16
N ILE A 114 -5.33 5.03 -0.17
CA ILE A 114 -6.75 5.21 -0.43
C ILE A 114 -7.08 4.68 -1.82
N THR A 115 -8.17 3.94 -1.95
CA THR A 115 -8.64 3.46 -3.26
C THR A 115 -9.37 4.58 -4.01
N HIS A 116 -9.39 4.51 -5.35
CA HIS A 116 -10.15 5.46 -6.17
C HIS A 116 -11.63 5.51 -5.76
N SER A 117 -12.24 4.36 -5.45
CA SER A 117 -13.64 4.29 -5.02
C SER A 117 -13.88 4.98 -3.67
N GLU A 118 -12.94 4.93 -2.74
CA GLU A 118 -13.04 5.65 -1.47
C GLU A 118 -12.90 7.16 -1.66
N VAL A 119 -11.95 7.61 -2.52
CA VAL A 119 -11.80 9.02 -2.88
C VAL A 119 -13.08 9.55 -3.53
N GLU A 120 -13.63 8.80 -4.48
CA GLU A 120 -14.87 9.13 -5.15
C GLU A 120 -16.02 9.25 -4.16
N ALA A 121 -16.19 8.28 -3.26
CA ALA A 121 -17.24 8.30 -2.23
C ALA A 121 -17.14 9.50 -1.30
N LEU A 122 -15.93 9.89 -0.86
CA LEU A 122 -15.70 11.06 -0.01
C LEU A 122 -16.09 12.37 -0.72
N ILE A 123 -15.75 12.49 -2.00
CA ILE A 123 -16.08 13.69 -2.79
C ILE A 123 -17.58 13.72 -3.11
N ILE A 124 -18.19 12.60 -3.50
CA ILE A 124 -19.63 12.51 -3.80
C ILE A 124 -20.48 12.84 -2.57
N ALA A 125 -20.03 12.50 -1.37
CA ALA A 125 -20.74 12.85 -0.13
C ALA A 125 -20.94 14.37 0.03
N ALA A 126 -20.00 15.19 -0.46
CA ALA A 126 -20.09 16.65 -0.44
C ALA A 126 -20.62 17.25 -1.76
N TYR A 127 -20.40 16.56 -2.86
CA TYR A 127 -20.78 16.96 -4.22
C TYR A 127 -21.59 15.84 -4.92
N PRO A 128 -22.85 15.60 -4.55
CA PRO A 128 -23.62 14.40 -4.95
C PRO A 128 -23.86 14.22 -6.45
N GLN A 129 -23.68 15.26 -7.23
CA GLN A 129 -23.89 15.26 -8.70
C GLN A 129 -22.59 15.56 -9.47
N ALA A 130 -21.45 15.47 -8.79
CA ALA A 130 -20.16 15.69 -9.43
C ALA A 130 -19.75 14.49 -10.29
N GLU A 131 -19.21 14.76 -11.46
CA GLU A 131 -18.46 13.78 -12.24
C GLU A 131 -16.99 13.84 -11.78
N ILE A 132 -16.41 12.66 -11.50
CA ILE A 132 -15.09 12.56 -10.90
C ILE A 132 -14.22 11.66 -11.77
N HIS A 133 -13.06 12.16 -12.18
CA HIS A 133 -12.04 11.38 -12.85
C HIS A 133 -10.79 11.32 -11.97
N ILE A 134 -10.30 10.11 -11.70
CA ILE A 134 -9.14 9.88 -10.85
C ILE A 134 -8.08 9.13 -11.67
N GLU A 135 -6.90 9.72 -11.77
CA GLU A 135 -5.73 9.16 -12.42
C GLU A 135 -4.59 9.02 -11.42
N GLY A 136 -3.71 8.04 -11.63
CA GLY A 136 -2.59 7.75 -10.74
C GLY A 136 -2.75 6.45 -9.98
N GLN A 137 -1.75 6.11 -9.17
CA GLN A 137 -1.73 4.88 -8.36
C GLN A 137 -1.09 5.16 -6.99
N GLY A 138 -1.53 4.41 -5.98
CA GLY A 138 -0.98 4.53 -4.63
C GLY A 138 -1.37 5.83 -3.94
N CYS A 139 -0.37 6.59 -3.48
CA CYS A 139 -0.55 7.80 -2.68
C CYS A 139 -0.55 9.09 -3.52
N ASP A 140 -0.27 9.01 -4.83
CA ASP A 140 -0.14 10.15 -5.74
C ASP A 140 -1.29 10.13 -6.75
N LEU A 141 -2.28 10.98 -6.55
CA LEU A 141 -3.48 11.00 -7.37
C LEU A 141 -3.68 12.35 -8.06
N THR A 142 -4.11 12.29 -9.31
CA THR A 142 -4.68 13.44 -10.02
C THR A 142 -6.19 13.28 -10.03
N ILE A 143 -6.89 14.22 -9.42
CA ILE A 143 -8.34 14.19 -9.25
C ILE A 143 -8.94 15.35 -10.02
N THR A 144 -9.82 15.05 -10.96
CA THR A 144 -10.62 16.04 -11.67
C THR A 144 -12.07 15.95 -11.19
N VAL A 145 -12.60 17.06 -10.70
CA VAL A 145 -13.98 17.15 -10.20
C VAL A 145 -14.76 18.15 -11.04
N ILE A 146 -15.84 17.71 -11.63
CA ILE A 146 -16.73 18.52 -12.45
C ILE A 146 -18.07 18.65 -11.72
N SER A 147 -18.48 19.88 -11.38
CA SER A 147 -19.72 20.12 -10.64
C SER A 147 -20.27 21.51 -10.90
N ASP A 148 -21.58 21.62 -11.10
CA ASP A 148 -22.27 22.91 -11.20
C ASP A 148 -22.24 23.72 -9.90
N LEU A 149 -21.98 23.07 -8.77
CA LEU A 149 -21.77 23.74 -7.49
C LEU A 149 -20.54 24.65 -7.48
N PHE A 150 -19.65 24.54 -8.43
CA PHE A 150 -18.49 25.40 -8.60
C PHE A 150 -18.81 26.72 -9.35
N ALA A 151 -20.00 26.83 -9.94
CA ALA A 151 -20.41 28.02 -10.66
C ALA A 151 -20.38 29.27 -9.77
N GLY A 152 -19.67 30.32 -10.23
CA GLY A 152 -19.50 31.55 -9.47
C GLY A 152 -18.56 31.50 -8.27
N GLN A 153 -17.92 30.35 -7.99
CA GLN A 153 -16.92 30.23 -6.94
C GLN A 153 -15.50 30.51 -7.46
N ALA A 154 -14.69 31.21 -6.67
CA ALA A 154 -13.28 31.35 -6.96
C ALA A 154 -12.57 29.99 -6.91
N LEU A 155 -11.63 29.74 -7.81
CA LEU A 155 -10.90 28.48 -7.93
C LEU A 155 -10.32 27.98 -6.59
N ILE A 156 -9.79 28.90 -5.78
CA ILE A 156 -9.25 28.56 -4.46
C ILE A 156 -10.30 27.99 -3.51
N LYS A 157 -11.55 28.48 -3.57
CA LYS A 157 -12.65 27.95 -2.75
C LYS A 157 -13.13 26.59 -3.24
N GLN A 158 -13.15 26.37 -4.56
CA GLN A 158 -13.48 25.06 -5.12
C GLN A 158 -12.43 24.03 -4.64
N HIS A 159 -11.14 24.33 -4.76
CA HIS A 159 -10.07 23.47 -4.29
C HIS A 159 -10.12 23.22 -2.78
N GLN A 160 -10.32 24.25 -1.96
CA GLN A 160 -10.46 24.11 -0.51
C GLN A 160 -11.65 23.22 -0.13
N GLY A 161 -12.78 23.34 -0.83
CA GLY A 161 -13.96 22.52 -0.59
C GLY A 161 -13.70 21.04 -0.88
N VAL A 162 -13.07 20.71 -2.01
CA VAL A 162 -12.73 19.34 -2.34
C VAL A 162 -11.62 18.81 -1.42
N MET A 163 -10.59 19.59 -1.12
CA MET A 163 -9.52 19.18 -0.20
C MET A 163 -10.03 18.92 1.21
N ALA A 164 -11.08 19.60 1.66
CA ALA A 164 -11.69 19.35 2.96
C ALA A 164 -12.32 17.95 3.04
N THR A 165 -12.83 17.40 1.93
CA THR A 165 -13.35 16.02 1.89
C THR A 165 -12.26 14.97 1.99
N LEU A 166 -11.01 15.32 1.65
CA LEU A 166 -9.85 14.46 1.67
C LEU A 166 -8.93 14.70 2.88
N ALA A 167 -9.39 15.53 3.85
CA ALA A 167 -8.57 15.90 5.01
C ALA A 167 -8.13 14.70 5.85
N ASP A 168 -9.02 13.74 6.11
CA ASP A 168 -8.72 12.54 6.89
C ASP A 168 -7.68 11.63 6.20
N PRO A 169 -7.84 11.25 4.91
CA PRO A 169 -6.83 10.45 4.22
C PRO A 169 -5.48 11.16 4.05
N LEU A 170 -5.46 12.49 3.98
CA LEU A 170 -4.22 13.27 3.99
C LEU A 170 -3.56 13.29 5.37
N ALA A 171 -4.34 13.48 6.44
CA ALA A 171 -3.82 13.55 7.80
C ALA A 171 -3.25 12.22 8.31
N ASN A 172 -3.85 11.08 7.91
CA ASN A 172 -3.43 9.74 8.31
C ASN A 172 -2.41 9.10 7.35
N GLY A 173 -1.94 9.82 6.32
CA GLY A 173 -0.93 9.36 5.39
C GLY A 173 -1.40 8.32 4.36
N ARG A 174 -2.71 8.10 4.19
CA ARG A 174 -3.28 7.24 3.14
C ARG A 174 -3.21 7.90 1.76
N LEU A 175 -3.07 9.23 1.72
CA LEU A 175 -2.90 10.07 0.54
C LEU A 175 -1.79 11.07 0.80
N HIS A 176 -0.78 11.17 -0.09
CA HIS A 176 0.39 12.02 0.12
C HIS A 176 0.46 13.20 -0.84
N ALA A 177 0.14 12.98 -2.12
CA ALA A 177 0.14 14.03 -3.12
C ALA A 177 -1.15 14.01 -3.93
N VAL A 178 -1.80 15.17 -4.00
CA VAL A 178 -3.02 15.36 -4.78
C VAL A 178 -2.79 16.50 -5.76
N THR A 179 -2.94 16.20 -7.05
CA THR A 179 -3.13 17.21 -8.07
C THR A 179 -4.63 17.37 -8.31
N LEU A 180 -5.19 18.52 -7.96
CA LEU A 180 -6.61 18.77 -8.07
C LEU A 180 -6.93 19.68 -9.25
N LYS A 181 -7.93 19.29 -10.05
CA LYS A 181 -8.53 20.09 -11.11
C LYS A 181 -10.03 20.18 -10.87
N THR A 182 -10.59 21.37 -10.92
CA THR A 182 -12.03 21.60 -10.75
C THR A 182 -12.60 22.36 -11.92
N TYR A 183 -13.78 21.94 -12.39
CA TYR A 183 -14.48 22.53 -13.52
C TYR A 183 -15.98 22.63 -13.22
N THR A 184 -16.65 23.61 -13.81
CA THR A 184 -18.10 23.53 -13.95
C THR A 184 -18.43 22.65 -15.16
N THR A 185 -19.66 22.14 -15.24
CA THR A 185 -20.14 21.35 -16.38
C THR A 185 -19.98 22.11 -17.72
N GLU A 186 -20.15 23.44 -17.70
CA GLU A 186 -19.93 24.29 -18.88
C GLU A 186 -18.46 24.44 -19.28
N GLN A 187 -17.54 24.37 -18.30
CA GLN A 187 -16.09 24.52 -18.54
C GLN A 187 -15.43 23.20 -18.93
N TRP A 188 -16.08 22.07 -18.64
CA TRP A 188 -15.53 20.75 -18.93
C TRP A 188 -15.70 20.41 -20.42
N GLN A 189 -14.58 20.24 -21.10
CA GLN A 189 -14.53 19.73 -22.47
C GLN A 189 -13.60 18.50 -22.48
N PRO A 190 -14.13 17.29 -22.68
CA PRO A 190 -13.34 16.05 -22.55
C PRO A 190 -12.22 15.90 -23.58
N GLU A 191 -12.26 16.63 -24.69
CA GLU A 191 -11.22 16.54 -25.74
C GLU A 191 -10.10 17.61 -25.64
N HIS A 192 -10.33 18.67 -24.83
CA HIS A 192 -9.31 19.70 -24.57
C HIS A 192 -9.47 20.21 -23.14
N PRO A 193 -8.64 19.76 -22.17
CA PRO A 193 -8.58 20.42 -20.87
C PRO A 193 -8.20 21.88 -21.08
N ALA A 194 -9.09 22.79 -20.69
CA ALA A 194 -8.90 24.23 -20.88
C ALA A 194 -7.53 24.66 -20.33
N ALA A 195 -6.69 25.23 -21.18
CA ALA A 195 -5.46 25.87 -20.79
C ALA A 195 -5.81 27.09 -19.91
N GLY A 196 -5.78 26.92 -18.60
CA GLY A 196 -6.10 28.01 -17.66
C GLY A 196 -6.56 27.57 -16.26
N ALA A 197 -6.89 26.32 -16.02
CA ALA A 197 -7.13 25.85 -14.67
C ALA A 197 -5.80 25.72 -13.92
N GLY A 198 -5.56 26.58 -12.93
CA GLY A 198 -4.33 26.59 -12.15
C GLY A 198 -4.10 25.23 -11.48
N LEU A 199 -2.95 24.64 -11.78
CA LEU A 199 -2.48 23.43 -11.10
C LEU A 199 -1.94 23.84 -9.72
N LEU A 200 -2.53 23.32 -8.64
CA LEU A 200 -1.97 23.42 -7.30
C LEU A 200 -1.46 22.03 -6.92
N GLN A 201 -0.14 21.86 -6.94
CA GLN A 201 0.51 20.68 -6.38
C GLN A 201 0.84 20.98 -4.92
N ILE A 202 0.20 20.28 -4.00
CA ILE A 202 0.47 20.36 -2.57
C ILE A 202 1.27 19.13 -2.20
N GLN A 203 2.56 19.32 -1.87
CA GLN A 203 3.39 18.33 -1.20
C GLN A 203 3.40 18.65 0.31
N LEU A 204 3.14 17.66 1.12
CA LEU A 204 3.27 17.70 2.57
C LEU A 204 4.57 17.06 3.02
#